data_4b82d940a709608da9ea18d47055666c
#
_entry.id   4b82d940a709608da9ea18d47055666c
#
_cell.length_a   1.000
_cell.length_b   1.000
_cell.length_c   1.000
_cell.angle_alpha   90.00
_cell.angle_beta   90.00
_cell.angle_gamma   90.00
#
_symmetry.space_group_name_H-M   'P 1'
#
loop_
_entity.id
_entity.type
_entity.pdbx_description
1 polymer ?
#
loop_
_entity_poly.entity_id
_entity_poly.type
_entity_poly.pdbx_seq_one_letter_code
_entity_poly.pdbx_strand_id
1 'polypeptide(L)'
;MNYLESVNNVLVRLREDEVTAPTDTPYSKLISTFVNDAKRYVEDSFQWNVLTETLTVTTANDLFNYVLTSSGQRFRVMDVVHAEQDYFLEPKTSSQMNQLLLNGTPQKGQPTYYNFNGVDVNGDTQVDLYPIPDGIQNIYFNLYKPQPQLTDASTTIFVPSEPVVKYAYAMAVAERGEDGGISAQEATAIAAASLADHIAMAESRQNDQYIWTSV
;
A
#
# COMPACT_ATOMS: atom_id res chain seq x y z
N MET A 1 12.79 -10.00 6.34
CA MET A 1 13.52 -10.65 5.23
C MET A 1 13.63 -9.62 4.12
N ASN A 2 14.79 -9.46 3.50
CA ASN A 2 14.94 -8.57 2.36
C ASN A 2 14.55 -9.27 1.03
N TYR A 3 14.54 -8.51 -0.06
CA TYR A 3 14.12 -9.01 -1.37
C TYR A 3 15.00 -10.14 -1.88
N LEU A 4 16.35 -9.97 -1.84
CA LEU A 4 17.29 -10.99 -2.27
C LEU A 4 17.19 -12.28 -1.44
N GLU A 5 17.09 -12.15 -0.12
CA GLU A 5 16.88 -13.31 0.78
C GLU A 5 15.60 -14.07 0.43
N SER A 6 14.53 -13.36 0.05
CA SER A 6 13.26 -13.99 -0.35
C SER A 6 13.40 -14.74 -1.67
N VAL A 7 14.10 -14.15 -2.65
CA VAL A 7 14.39 -14.80 -3.94
C VAL A 7 15.23 -16.07 -3.70
N ASN A 8 16.33 -15.97 -2.93
CA ASN A 8 17.19 -17.11 -2.61
C ASN A 8 16.46 -18.20 -1.82
N ASN A 9 15.56 -17.84 -0.90
CA ASN A 9 14.73 -18.82 -0.21
C ASN A 9 13.84 -19.64 -1.16
N VAL A 10 13.32 -19.01 -2.21
CA VAL A 10 12.56 -19.73 -3.24
C VAL A 10 13.47 -20.60 -4.07
N LEU A 11 14.63 -20.10 -4.52
CA LEU A 11 15.63 -20.86 -5.31
C LEU A 11 16.09 -22.13 -4.57
N VAL A 12 16.47 -22.01 -3.30
CA VAL A 12 16.89 -23.16 -2.47
C VAL A 12 15.78 -24.22 -2.38
N ARG A 13 14.51 -23.84 -2.24
CA ARG A 13 13.37 -24.79 -2.24
C ARG A 13 13.20 -25.50 -3.58
N LEU A 14 13.59 -24.84 -4.67
CA LEU A 14 13.59 -25.37 -6.03
C LEU A 14 14.88 -26.15 -6.37
N ARG A 15 15.80 -26.29 -5.39
CA ARG A 15 17.12 -26.93 -5.54
C ARG A 15 18.00 -26.25 -6.60
N GLU A 16 17.86 -24.93 -6.69
CA GLU A 16 18.70 -24.06 -7.53
C GLU A 16 19.75 -23.36 -6.68
N ASP A 17 20.80 -22.90 -7.32
CA ASP A 17 21.88 -22.16 -6.67
C ASP A 17 21.38 -20.76 -6.23
N GLU A 18 21.89 -20.30 -5.08
CA GLU A 18 21.65 -18.93 -4.63
C GLU A 18 22.35 -17.92 -5.56
N VAL A 19 21.75 -16.75 -5.67
CA VAL A 19 22.26 -15.64 -6.50
C VAL A 19 22.70 -14.47 -5.63
N THR A 20 23.57 -13.61 -6.16
CA THR A 20 24.07 -12.41 -5.49
C THR A 20 23.21 -11.17 -5.75
N ALA A 21 22.40 -11.20 -6.83
CA ALA A 21 21.38 -10.21 -7.11
C ALA A 21 20.11 -10.86 -7.69
N PRO A 22 18.91 -10.25 -7.48
CA PRO A 22 17.65 -10.81 -7.96
C PRO A 22 17.58 -11.04 -9.48
N THR A 23 18.45 -10.38 -10.24
CA THR A 23 18.46 -10.40 -11.70
C THR A 23 19.71 -11.06 -12.31
N ASP A 24 20.51 -11.80 -11.54
CA ASP A 24 21.76 -12.42 -11.99
C ASP A 24 21.56 -13.43 -13.12
N THR A 25 20.47 -14.19 -13.08
CA THR A 25 20.13 -15.17 -14.09
C THR A 25 18.73 -14.91 -14.65
N PRO A 26 18.41 -15.39 -15.87
CA PRO A 26 17.04 -15.31 -16.38
C PRO A 26 16.02 -15.97 -15.45
N TYR A 27 16.41 -17.06 -14.78
CA TYR A 27 15.53 -17.78 -13.86
C TYR A 27 15.34 -17.00 -12.54
N SER A 28 16.42 -16.47 -11.94
CA SER A 28 16.29 -15.65 -10.75
C SER A 28 15.44 -14.39 -11.01
N LYS A 29 15.50 -13.83 -12.21
CA LYS A 29 14.64 -12.73 -12.63
C LYS A 29 13.16 -13.14 -12.69
N LEU A 30 12.84 -14.35 -13.14
CA LEU A 30 11.48 -14.90 -13.10
C LEU A 30 11.01 -15.07 -11.66
N ILE A 31 11.83 -15.70 -10.80
CA ILE A 31 11.53 -15.89 -9.38
C ILE A 31 11.32 -14.53 -8.68
N SER A 32 12.12 -13.53 -9.03
CA SER A 32 11.99 -12.18 -8.47
C SER A 32 10.66 -11.51 -8.84
N THR A 33 10.12 -11.82 -10.02
CA THR A 33 8.77 -11.40 -10.42
C THR A 33 7.72 -12.10 -9.56
N PHE A 34 7.83 -13.43 -9.36
CA PHE A 34 6.91 -14.18 -8.51
C PHE A 34 6.94 -13.70 -7.05
N VAL A 35 8.11 -13.32 -6.52
CA VAL A 35 8.21 -12.72 -5.16
C VAL A 35 7.44 -11.39 -5.10
N ASN A 36 7.54 -10.53 -6.11
CA ASN A 36 6.76 -9.29 -6.17
C ASN A 36 5.25 -9.54 -6.30
N ASP A 37 4.84 -10.49 -7.12
CA ASP A 37 3.43 -10.85 -7.28
C ASP A 37 2.86 -11.47 -6.00
N ALA A 38 3.60 -12.36 -5.35
CA ALA A 38 3.23 -12.96 -4.07
C ALA A 38 3.16 -11.88 -2.96
N LYS A 39 4.13 -10.95 -2.91
CA LYS A 39 4.09 -9.82 -1.99
C LYS A 39 2.81 -9.00 -2.17
N ARG A 40 2.48 -8.66 -3.41
CA ARG A 40 1.26 -7.92 -3.74
C ARG A 40 0.00 -8.68 -3.31
N TYR A 41 -0.04 -9.99 -3.54
CA TYR A 41 -1.15 -10.83 -3.12
C TYR A 41 -1.33 -10.81 -1.59
N VAL A 42 -0.24 -10.92 -0.83
CA VAL A 42 -0.27 -10.86 0.63
C VAL A 42 -0.69 -9.47 1.13
N GLU A 43 -0.20 -8.39 0.51
CA GLU A 43 -0.60 -7.00 0.83
C GLU A 43 -2.11 -6.77 0.61
N ASP A 44 -2.65 -7.30 -0.48
CA ASP A 44 -4.06 -7.11 -0.85
C ASP A 44 -5.02 -8.01 -0.03
N SER A 45 -4.51 -9.07 0.62
CA SER A 45 -5.32 -10.04 1.37
C SER A 45 -5.82 -9.53 2.72
N PHE A 46 -5.15 -8.58 3.33
CA PHE A 46 -5.47 -8.08 4.67
C PHE A 46 -4.97 -6.63 4.85
N GLN A 47 -5.60 -5.89 5.74
CA GLN A 47 -5.15 -4.54 6.09
C GLN A 47 -4.01 -4.61 7.13
N TRP A 48 -2.78 -4.72 6.65
CA TRP A 48 -1.60 -4.80 7.51
C TRP A 48 -1.27 -3.44 8.12
N ASN A 49 -1.22 -3.34 9.45
CA ASN A 49 -0.86 -2.08 10.15
C ASN A 49 0.51 -1.55 9.73
N VAL A 50 1.43 -2.43 9.34
CA VAL A 50 2.76 -2.04 8.88
C VAL A 50 2.75 -1.25 7.55
N LEU A 51 1.65 -1.27 6.81
CA LEU A 51 1.46 -0.52 5.57
C LEU A 51 0.68 0.79 5.77
N THR A 52 0.42 1.18 7.02
CA THR A 52 -0.17 2.48 7.32
C THR A 52 0.93 3.54 7.35
N GLU A 53 0.66 4.67 6.72
CA GLU A 53 1.57 5.81 6.64
C GLU A 53 0.80 7.12 6.76
N THR A 54 1.35 8.09 7.47
CA THR A 54 0.81 9.44 7.53
C THR A 54 1.60 10.35 6.61
N LEU A 55 0.93 10.87 5.58
CA LEU A 55 1.49 11.90 4.70
C LEU A 55 1.02 13.28 5.16
N THR A 56 1.96 14.23 5.22
CA THR A 56 1.67 15.62 5.59
C THR A 56 1.60 16.47 4.34
N VAL A 57 0.45 17.09 4.10
CA VAL A 57 0.29 18.16 3.13
C VAL A 57 0.37 19.49 3.88
N THR A 58 1.42 20.26 3.60
CA THR A 58 1.56 21.63 4.13
C THR A 58 0.90 22.59 3.15
N THR A 59 -0.13 23.31 3.59
CA THR A 59 -0.88 24.23 2.74
C THR A 59 -0.11 25.52 2.49
N ALA A 60 -0.51 26.23 1.44
CA ALA A 60 -0.03 27.56 1.12
C ALA A 60 -1.22 28.49 0.89
N ASN A 61 -1.03 29.79 1.13
CA ASN A 61 -2.07 30.78 0.93
C ASN A 61 -2.57 30.78 -0.52
N ASP A 62 -3.89 30.80 -0.70
CA ASP A 62 -4.55 30.84 -2.00
C ASP A 62 -4.31 29.64 -2.94
N LEU A 63 -3.75 28.54 -2.43
CA LEU A 63 -3.57 27.30 -3.17
C LEU A 63 -4.52 26.24 -2.63
N PHE A 64 -5.29 25.60 -3.50
CA PHE A 64 -6.26 24.56 -3.09
C PHE A 64 -5.92 23.17 -3.59
N ASN A 65 -5.03 23.04 -4.59
CA ASN A 65 -4.64 21.77 -5.19
C ASN A 65 -3.20 21.38 -4.78
N TYR A 66 -3.01 20.16 -4.31
CA TYR A 66 -1.74 19.65 -3.80
C TYR A 66 -1.45 18.26 -4.34
N VAL A 67 -0.18 17.94 -4.54
CA VAL A 67 0.28 16.58 -4.84
C VAL A 67 0.34 15.78 -3.53
N LEU A 68 -0.27 14.59 -3.53
CA LEU A 68 -0.30 13.71 -2.36
C LEU A 68 0.67 12.55 -2.49
N THR A 69 0.60 11.79 -3.59
CA THR A 69 1.45 10.62 -3.81
C THR A 69 2.01 10.61 -5.22
N SER A 70 3.18 9.96 -5.38
CA SER A 70 3.81 9.78 -6.69
C SER A 70 3.00 8.90 -7.63
N SER A 71 3.29 9.00 -8.91
CA SER A 71 2.65 8.27 -10.00
C SER A 71 2.59 6.77 -9.76
N GLY A 72 1.42 6.17 -10.01
CA GLY A 72 1.20 4.74 -9.91
C GLY A 72 1.16 4.18 -8.49
N GLN A 73 1.33 5.01 -7.46
CA GLN A 73 1.23 4.58 -6.07
C GLN A 73 -0.22 4.24 -5.72
N ARG A 74 -0.48 2.98 -5.34
CA ARG A 74 -1.77 2.57 -4.80
C ARG A 74 -1.88 3.00 -3.34
N PHE A 75 -3.03 3.47 -2.93
CA PHE A 75 -3.33 3.79 -1.54
C PHE A 75 -4.84 3.75 -1.27
N ARG A 76 -5.19 3.66 0.00
CA ARG A 76 -6.55 3.87 0.51
C ARG A 76 -6.49 4.86 1.65
N VAL A 77 -7.36 5.87 1.63
CA VAL A 77 -7.48 6.83 2.73
C VAL A 77 -8.19 6.16 3.90
N MET A 78 -7.62 6.29 5.08
CA MET A 78 -8.24 5.89 6.34
C MET A 78 -8.99 7.08 6.93
N ASP A 79 -8.28 8.16 7.15
CA ASP A 79 -8.82 9.43 7.62
C ASP A 79 -7.92 10.60 7.18
N VAL A 80 -8.44 11.81 7.31
CA VAL A 80 -7.71 13.05 7.03
C VAL A 80 -7.97 14.01 8.17
N VAL A 81 -6.90 14.50 8.81
CA VAL A 81 -6.95 15.30 10.03
C VAL A 81 -6.28 16.66 9.83
N HIS A 82 -6.94 17.72 10.29
CA HIS A 82 -6.32 19.03 10.40
C HIS A 82 -5.45 19.10 11.66
N ALA A 83 -4.12 19.23 11.51
CA ALA A 83 -3.16 19.07 12.59
C ALA A 83 -3.33 20.08 13.74
N GLU A 84 -3.63 21.36 13.40
CA GLU A 84 -3.70 22.44 14.39
C GLU A 84 -5.09 22.59 15.03
N GLN A 85 -6.13 21.95 14.46
CA GLN A 85 -7.52 22.18 14.88
C GLN A 85 -8.21 20.90 15.38
N ASP A 86 -7.54 19.77 15.34
CA ASP A 86 -8.01 18.46 15.83
C ASP A 86 -9.38 18.02 15.30
N TYR A 87 -9.70 18.32 14.02
CA TYR A 87 -10.90 17.81 13.38
C TYR A 87 -10.59 17.02 12.12
N PHE A 88 -11.49 16.11 11.75
CA PHE A 88 -11.42 15.33 10.53
C PHE A 88 -11.98 16.11 9.35
N LEU A 89 -11.29 16.06 8.20
CA LEU A 89 -11.82 16.57 6.95
C LEU A 89 -12.79 15.56 6.35
N GLU A 90 -13.89 16.06 5.77
CA GLU A 90 -14.87 15.24 5.11
C GLU A 90 -14.56 15.08 3.61
N PRO A 91 -14.66 13.86 3.05
CA PRO A 91 -14.53 13.66 1.62
C PRO A 91 -15.74 14.25 0.88
N LYS A 92 -15.48 14.94 -0.22
CA LYS A 92 -16.50 15.44 -1.17
C LYS A 92 -16.32 14.78 -2.53
N THR A 93 -17.41 14.67 -3.28
CA THR A 93 -17.33 14.25 -4.68
C THR A 93 -16.76 15.37 -5.54
N SER A 94 -16.16 15.03 -6.70
CA SER A 94 -15.62 16.03 -7.62
C SER A 94 -16.69 17.04 -8.07
N SER A 95 -17.94 16.60 -8.26
CA SER A 95 -19.04 17.51 -8.60
C SER A 95 -19.36 18.50 -7.48
N GLN A 96 -19.36 18.04 -6.22
CA GLN A 96 -19.57 18.92 -5.07
C GLN A 96 -18.40 19.90 -4.89
N MET A 97 -17.16 19.41 -5.04
CA MET A 97 -15.98 20.26 -4.94
C MET A 97 -15.95 21.31 -6.05
N ASN A 98 -16.26 20.94 -7.30
CA ASN A 98 -16.39 21.88 -8.41
C ASN A 98 -17.49 22.92 -8.18
N GLN A 99 -18.60 22.53 -7.58
CA GLN A 99 -19.66 23.48 -7.21
C GLN A 99 -19.17 24.52 -6.21
N LEU A 100 -18.35 24.11 -5.23
CA LEU A 100 -17.79 25.00 -4.21
C LEU A 100 -16.69 25.91 -4.77
N LEU A 101 -15.86 25.40 -5.68
CA LEU A 101 -14.71 26.13 -6.23
C LEU A 101 -15.08 27.02 -7.43
N LEU A 102 -16.06 26.61 -8.26
CA LEU A 102 -16.37 27.27 -9.54
C LEU A 102 -17.64 28.15 -9.48
N ASN A 103 -18.54 27.93 -8.53
CA ASN A 103 -19.78 28.69 -8.39
C ASN A 103 -19.61 29.87 -7.43
N GLY A 104 -19.36 31.03 -7.99
CA GLY A 104 -19.28 32.27 -7.23
C GLY A 104 -17.87 32.60 -6.75
N THR A 105 -17.76 33.22 -5.57
CA THR A 105 -16.49 33.52 -4.93
C THR A 105 -16.16 32.38 -3.94
N PRO A 106 -15.13 31.57 -4.20
CA PRO A 106 -14.75 30.51 -3.28
C PRO A 106 -14.43 31.07 -1.90
N GLN A 107 -14.85 30.36 -0.86
CA GLN A 107 -14.52 30.74 0.51
C GLN A 107 -13.05 30.43 0.79
N LYS A 108 -12.40 31.33 1.54
CA LYS A 108 -11.06 31.14 2.06
C LYS A 108 -11.11 30.87 3.55
N GLY A 109 -10.20 30.05 4.04
CA GLY A 109 -10.12 29.70 5.45
C GLY A 109 -9.48 28.33 5.68
N GLN A 110 -9.75 27.75 6.83
CA GLN A 110 -9.23 26.43 7.18
C GLN A 110 -9.97 25.36 6.40
N PRO A 111 -9.25 24.43 5.72
CA PRO A 111 -9.84 23.33 4.98
C PRO A 111 -10.66 22.39 5.86
N THR A 112 -11.90 22.12 5.47
CA THR A 112 -12.81 21.16 6.11
C THR A 112 -13.20 20.00 5.20
N TYR A 113 -12.98 20.18 3.90
CA TYR A 113 -13.31 19.20 2.88
C TYR A 113 -12.10 18.88 2.01
N TYR A 114 -12.05 17.65 1.52
CA TYR A 114 -11.05 17.24 0.53
C TYR A 114 -11.68 16.41 -0.59
N ASN A 115 -11.01 16.40 -1.75
CA ASN A 115 -11.40 15.58 -2.90
C ASN A 115 -10.17 15.18 -3.69
N PHE A 116 -10.16 13.97 -4.26
CA PHE A 116 -9.15 13.56 -5.22
C PHE A 116 -9.55 14.00 -6.62
N ASN A 117 -8.77 14.90 -7.21
CA ASN A 117 -9.07 15.53 -8.51
C ASN A 117 -8.30 14.90 -9.68
N GLY A 118 -7.87 13.64 -9.53
CA GLY A 118 -7.14 12.92 -10.56
C GLY A 118 -5.62 12.96 -10.36
N VAL A 119 -4.89 13.12 -11.46
CA VAL A 119 -3.42 13.13 -11.49
C VAL A 119 -2.89 14.33 -12.25
N ASP A 120 -1.67 14.75 -11.93
CA ASP A 120 -0.97 15.80 -12.67
C ASP A 120 -0.34 15.27 -13.97
N VAL A 121 0.46 16.11 -14.65
CA VAL A 121 1.15 15.77 -15.90
C VAL A 121 2.20 14.65 -15.73
N ASN A 122 2.68 14.43 -14.50
CA ASN A 122 3.62 13.36 -14.16
C ASN A 122 2.90 12.08 -13.74
N GLY A 123 1.57 12.13 -13.61
CA GLY A 123 0.75 11.04 -13.09
C GLY A 123 0.67 10.99 -11.57
N ASP A 124 1.14 12.04 -10.87
CA ASP A 124 1.10 12.12 -9.42
C ASP A 124 -0.33 12.45 -8.95
N THR A 125 -0.80 11.75 -7.91
CA THR A 125 -2.16 11.91 -7.40
C THR A 125 -2.33 13.28 -6.74
N GLN A 126 -3.38 13.99 -7.16
CA GLN A 126 -3.72 15.31 -6.64
C GLN A 126 -4.91 15.27 -5.69
N VAL A 127 -4.88 16.17 -4.71
CA VAL A 127 -5.96 16.41 -3.76
C VAL A 127 -6.32 17.89 -3.73
N ASP A 128 -7.61 18.17 -3.81
CA ASP A 128 -8.18 19.52 -3.63
C ASP A 128 -8.66 19.69 -2.19
N LEU A 129 -8.39 20.85 -1.61
CA LEU A 129 -8.82 21.23 -0.27
C LEU A 129 -9.81 22.41 -0.34
N TYR A 130 -10.85 22.38 0.48
CA TYR A 130 -11.83 23.46 0.58
C TYR A 130 -12.30 23.64 2.03
N PRO A 131 -12.50 24.88 2.53
CA PRO A 131 -12.18 26.19 1.93
C PRO A 131 -10.76 26.31 1.42
N ILE A 132 -10.52 27.25 0.48
CA ILE A 132 -9.17 27.52 -0.02
C ILE A 132 -8.30 27.99 1.15
N PRO A 133 -7.15 27.33 1.43
CA PRO A 133 -6.30 27.71 2.55
C PRO A 133 -5.92 29.19 2.52
N ASP A 134 -6.03 29.84 3.67
CA ASP A 134 -5.67 31.23 3.91
C ASP A 134 -4.31 31.41 4.58
N GLY A 135 -3.58 30.32 4.76
CA GLY A 135 -2.28 30.29 5.42
C GLY A 135 -1.58 28.93 5.33
N ILE A 136 -0.47 28.84 6.05
CA ILE A 136 0.31 27.60 6.18
C ILE A 136 -0.32 26.77 7.31
N GLN A 137 -0.82 25.59 6.97
CA GLN A 137 -1.44 24.62 7.87
C GLN A 137 -1.00 23.21 7.48
N ASN A 138 -0.97 22.28 8.41
CA ASN A 138 -0.63 20.90 8.14
C ASN A 138 -1.89 20.02 8.13
N ILE A 139 -2.09 19.32 7.04
CA ILE A 139 -3.16 18.34 6.88
C ILE A 139 -2.52 16.96 6.84
N TYR A 140 -2.89 16.09 7.76
CA TYR A 140 -2.42 14.72 7.86
C TYR A 140 -3.35 13.78 7.12
N PHE A 141 -2.82 13.11 6.11
CA PHE A 141 -3.50 12.04 5.39
C PHE A 141 -3.00 10.70 5.94
N ASN A 142 -3.82 10.03 6.73
CA ASN A 142 -3.54 8.68 7.20
C ASN A 142 -3.97 7.70 6.10
N LEU A 143 -3.01 7.03 5.51
CA LEU A 143 -3.18 6.18 4.35
C LEU A 143 -2.78 4.74 4.66
N TYR A 144 -3.49 3.80 4.06
CA TYR A 144 -2.98 2.47 3.82
C TYR A 144 -2.29 2.48 2.46
N LYS A 145 -0.98 2.26 2.43
CA LYS A 145 -0.14 2.39 1.25
C LYS A 145 0.69 1.14 1.04
N PRO A 146 0.28 0.25 0.10
CA PRO A 146 1.07 -0.92 -0.25
C PRO A 146 2.48 -0.55 -0.69
N GLN A 147 3.46 -1.37 -0.33
CA GLN A 147 4.85 -1.15 -0.69
C GLN A 147 5.04 -1.20 -2.22
N PRO A 148 5.79 -0.27 -2.82
CA PRO A 148 6.11 -0.31 -4.24
C PRO A 148 6.74 -1.63 -4.66
N GLN A 149 6.81 -1.89 -5.96
CA GLN A 149 7.51 -3.05 -6.50
C GLN A 149 8.97 -3.03 -6.05
N LEU A 150 9.44 -4.19 -5.55
CA LEU A 150 10.82 -4.34 -5.10
C LEU A 150 11.75 -4.40 -6.30
N THR A 151 12.75 -3.54 -6.30
CA THR A 151 13.80 -3.48 -7.33
C THR A 151 15.20 -3.62 -6.75
N ASP A 152 15.40 -3.12 -5.53
CA ASP A 152 16.69 -3.19 -4.83
C ASP A 152 16.74 -4.46 -3.95
N ALA A 153 17.83 -5.21 -4.10
CA ALA A 153 18.12 -6.46 -3.38
C ALA A 153 18.02 -6.31 -1.85
N SER A 154 18.41 -5.16 -1.31
CA SER A 154 18.45 -4.87 0.13
C SER A 154 17.10 -4.44 0.71
N THR A 155 16.11 -4.13 -0.14
CA THR A 155 14.81 -3.64 0.32
C THR A 155 14.09 -4.68 1.18
N THR A 156 13.73 -4.29 2.40
CA THR A 156 12.96 -5.16 3.31
C THR A 156 11.51 -5.26 2.89
N ILE A 157 10.96 -6.47 2.90
CA ILE A 157 9.53 -6.73 2.71
C ILE A 157 8.81 -6.40 4.02
N PHE A 158 7.80 -5.53 3.97
CA PHE A 158 7.08 -5.07 5.17
C PHE A 158 6.05 -6.08 5.66
N VAL A 159 5.33 -6.73 4.74
CA VAL A 159 4.38 -7.78 5.10
C VAL A 159 5.09 -9.07 5.55
N PRO A 160 4.39 -10.02 6.21
CA PRO A 160 4.99 -11.29 6.60
C PRO A 160 5.65 -11.98 5.41
N SER A 161 6.96 -12.22 5.50
CA SER A 161 7.75 -12.76 4.40
C SER A 161 7.51 -14.25 4.16
N GLU A 162 7.09 -15.00 5.18
CA GLU A 162 6.86 -16.44 5.05
C GLU A 162 5.73 -16.77 4.04
N PRO A 163 4.53 -16.20 4.12
CA PRO A 163 3.51 -16.37 3.08
C PRO A 163 4.00 -15.93 1.70
N VAL A 164 4.75 -14.82 1.60
CA VAL A 164 5.30 -14.32 0.33
C VAL A 164 6.18 -15.38 -0.32
N VAL A 165 7.14 -15.94 0.43
CA VAL A 165 8.04 -16.98 -0.08
C VAL A 165 7.28 -18.25 -0.48
N LYS A 166 6.27 -18.66 0.30
CA LYS A 166 5.47 -19.86 0.01
C LYS A 166 4.62 -19.68 -1.26
N TYR A 167 3.98 -18.51 -1.44
CA TYR A 167 3.24 -18.21 -2.68
C TYR A 167 4.16 -18.11 -3.89
N ALA A 168 5.30 -17.44 -3.78
CA ALA A 168 6.27 -17.37 -4.87
C ALA A 168 6.79 -18.76 -5.24
N TYR A 169 7.04 -19.63 -4.27
CA TYR A 169 7.39 -21.03 -4.50
C TYR A 169 6.26 -21.79 -5.21
N ALA A 170 5.01 -21.64 -4.79
CA ALA A 170 3.87 -22.27 -5.45
C ALA A 170 3.72 -21.84 -6.93
N MET A 171 3.94 -20.54 -7.22
CA MET A 171 3.95 -20.02 -8.59
C MET A 171 5.08 -20.63 -9.41
N ALA A 172 6.27 -20.79 -8.82
CA ALA A 172 7.41 -21.38 -9.51
C ALA A 172 7.22 -22.90 -9.81
N VAL A 173 6.59 -23.63 -8.88
CA VAL A 173 6.22 -25.04 -9.11
C VAL A 173 5.18 -25.16 -10.21
N ALA A 174 4.18 -24.26 -10.23
CA ALA A 174 3.16 -24.22 -11.27
C ALA A 174 3.75 -23.93 -12.66
N GLU A 175 4.73 -23.03 -12.74
CA GLU A 175 5.42 -22.68 -13.99
C GLU A 175 6.26 -23.84 -14.52
N ARG A 176 6.98 -24.54 -13.64
CA ARG A 176 7.82 -25.70 -14.04
C ARG A 176 6.99 -26.88 -14.53
N GLY A 177 5.78 -27.07 -14.00
CA GLY A 177 4.94 -28.22 -14.33
C GLY A 177 5.60 -29.56 -13.94
N GLU A 178 6.41 -29.60 -12.88
CA GLU A 178 7.21 -30.76 -12.51
C GLU A 178 6.35 -31.91 -11.98
N ASP A 179 6.53 -33.09 -12.57
CA ASP A 179 6.02 -34.36 -12.07
C ASP A 179 7.01 -34.94 -11.03
N GLY A 180 6.58 -35.13 -9.81
CA GLY A 180 7.35 -35.89 -8.81
C GLY A 180 7.75 -35.16 -7.54
N GLY A 181 7.08 -34.08 -7.21
CA GLY A 181 7.21 -33.35 -5.95
C GLY A 181 5.86 -32.99 -5.38
N ILE A 182 5.83 -31.96 -4.54
CA ILE A 182 4.59 -31.33 -4.11
C ILE A 182 3.90 -30.70 -5.33
N SER A 183 2.60 -30.92 -5.48
CA SER A 183 1.86 -30.29 -6.59
C SER A 183 1.72 -28.77 -6.36
N ALA A 184 1.55 -28.01 -7.44
CA ALA A 184 1.30 -26.58 -7.34
C ALA A 184 0.06 -26.25 -6.50
N GLN A 185 -0.96 -27.10 -6.55
CA GLN A 185 -2.18 -26.97 -5.76
C GLN A 185 -1.89 -27.17 -4.25
N GLU A 186 -1.12 -28.17 -3.88
CA GLU A 186 -0.71 -28.42 -2.49
C GLU A 186 0.19 -27.29 -1.96
N ALA A 187 1.15 -26.83 -2.78
CA ALA A 187 1.99 -25.71 -2.43
C ALA A 187 1.17 -24.42 -2.19
N THR A 188 0.17 -24.17 -3.03
CA THR A 188 -0.76 -23.03 -2.86
C THR A 188 -1.60 -23.18 -1.58
N ALA A 189 -2.09 -24.37 -1.27
CA ALA A 189 -2.84 -24.63 -0.03
C ALA A 189 -1.98 -24.39 1.23
N ILE A 190 -0.71 -24.81 1.21
CA ILE A 190 0.25 -24.55 2.31
C ILE A 190 0.51 -23.04 2.44
N ALA A 191 0.64 -22.33 1.33
CA ALA A 191 0.83 -20.89 1.34
C ALA A 191 -0.40 -20.17 1.91
N ALA A 192 -1.60 -20.59 1.51
CA ALA A 192 -2.87 -20.03 2.01
C ALA A 192 -3.05 -20.30 3.51
N ALA A 193 -2.73 -21.50 4.01
CA ALA A 193 -2.77 -21.78 5.44
C ALA A 193 -1.80 -20.88 6.22
N SER A 194 -0.56 -20.72 5.72
CA SER A 194 0.40 -19.80 6.34
C SER A 194 -0.08 -18.35 6.35
N LEU A 195 -0.71 -17.89 5.28
CA LEU A 195 -1.29 -16.54 5.23
C LEU A 195 -2.41 -16.38 6.26
N ALA A 196 -3.32 -17.37 6.37
CA ALA A 196 -4.40 -17.34 7.35
C ALA A 196 -3.89 -17.26 8.79
N ASP A 197 -2.84 -18.02 9.13
CA ASP A 197 -2.21 -17.95 10.45
C ASP A 197 -1.63 -16.55 10.75
N HIS A 198 -0.98 -15.93 9.77
CA HIS A 198 -0.44 -14.59 9.94
C HIS A 198 -1.53 -13.52 10.03
N ILE A 199 -2.63 -13.66 9.29
CA ILE A 199 -3.80 -12.78 9.40
C ILE A 199 -4.41 -12.89 10.80
N ALA A 200 -4.62 -14.11 11.32
CA ALA A 200 -5.17 -14.32 12.66
C ALA A 200 -4.29 -13.67 13.76
N MET A 201 -2.97 -13.77 13.62
CA MET A 201 -2.05 -13.09 14.54
C MET A 201 -2.08 -11.56 14.40
N ALA A 202 -2.24 -11.04 13.18
CA ALA A 202 -2.29 -9.61 12.93
C ALA A 202 -3.62 -9.01 13.41
N GLU A 203 -4.74 -9.68 13.16
CA GLU A 203 -6.08 -9.28 13.59
C GLU A 203 -6.18 -9.12 15.11
N SER A 204 -5.52 -10.00 15.87
CA SER A 204 -5.49 -9.91 17.34
C SER A 204 -4.82 -8.62 17.87
N ARG A 205 -4.07 -7.91 17.04
CA ARG A 205 -3.40 -6.64 17.37
C ARG A 205 -4.20 -5.42 16.94
N GLN A 206 -5.23 -5.60 16.12
CA GLN A 206 -6.13 -4.53 15.70
C GLN A 206 -7.23 -4.40 16.75
N ASN A 207 -7.17 -3.32 17.52
CA ASN A 207 -8.14 -3.06 18.58
C ASN A 207 -9.35 -2.31 18.00
N ASP A 208 -10.03 -2.92 17.02
CA ASP A 208 -11.27 -2.40 16.41
C ASP A 208 -12.52 -2.72 17.23
N GLN A 209 -12.37 -2.91 18.53
CA GLN A 209 -13.52 -2.99 19.42
C GLN A 209 -14.12 -1.59 19.60
N TYR A 210 -15.19 -1.31 18.87
CA TYR A 210 -16.10 -0.22 19.18
C TYR A 210 -16.68 -0.47 20.58
N ILE A 211 -16.10 0.17 21.58
CA ILE A 211 -16.70 0.18 22.93
C ILE A 211 -17.86 1.18 22.87
N TRP A 212 -19.07 0.66 22.74
CA TRP A 212 -20.28 1.45 22.93
C TRP A 212 -20.37 1.83 24.41
N THR A 213 -19.94 3.04 24.76
CA THR A 213 -20.27 3.63 26.06
C THR A 213 -21.65 4.25 25.93
N SER A 214 -22.65 3.63 26.59
CA SER A 214 -23.93 4.30 26.82
C SER A 214 -23.68 5.54 27.69
N VAL A 215 -23.99 6.71 27.17
CA VAL A 215 -24.05 7.97 27.91
C VAL A 215 -25.36 7.99 28.68
#